data_1a51dfe6b9fc1da29720a78d12da4a4e
#
_entry.id   1a51dfe6b9fc1da29720a78d12da4a4e
#
_cell.length_a   1.000
_cell.length_b   1.000
_cell.length_c   1.000
_cell.angle_alpha   90.00
_cell.angle_beta   90.00
_cell.angle_gamma   90.00
#
_symmetry.space_group_name_H-M   'P 1'
#
loop_
_entity.id
_entity.type
_entity.pdbx_description
1 polymer ?
#
loop_
_entity_poly.entity_id
_entity_poly.type
_entity_poly.pdbx_seq_one_letter_code
_entity_poly.pdbx_strand_id
1 'polypeptide(L)'
;EILAGGKGTRMGKTERPKQFLMLKNKPILIHTIEQFLKSSEIDKILVCCPKEWVSYTEVLIAEYLPDTDIDIVVGGSTRNETIMNGCKFISEKYGLSSDDKIITHDAVRPFVTERIISDNIKALEESSAVDTVIPATDTIVESLDGKVISNIPNRAFMYQGQTPQSFNIEELINLYNSLTSEEKDILTDACKIFSIKGYKVAIVNGESYNIKITNITDLKIADALSS
;
A
#
# COMPACT_ATOMS: atom_id res chain seq x y z
N GLU A 1 -2.69 -0.77 -7.66
CA GLU A 1 -3.74 -0.21 -6.82
C GLU A 1 -3.15 0.73 -5.77
N ILE A 2 -3.54 2.00 -5.78
CA ILE A 2 -3.10 3.02 -4.83
C ILE A 2 -4.16 3.17 -3.73
N LEU A 3 -3.78 2.85 -2.49
CA LEU A 3 -4.67 2.82 -1.33
C LEU A 3 -4.75 4.20 -0.68
N ALA A 4 -5.81 4.95 -0.99
CA ALA A 4 -6.05 6.32 -0.52
C ALA A 4 -7.18 6.41 0.54
N GLY A 5 -7.51 5.30 1.23
CA GLY A 5 -8.60 5.21 2.21
C GLY A 5 -8.32 5.77 3.60
N GLY A 6 -7.10 6.20 3.90
CA GLY A 6 -6.69 6.62 5.24
C GLY A 6 -7.33 7.93 5.71
N LYS A 7 -7.99 7.91 6.89
CA LYS A 7 -8.64 9.10 7.50
C LYS A 7 -7.66 10.12 8.10
N GLY A 8 -6.37 9.80 8.20
CA GLY A 8 -5.32 10.74 8.63
C GLY A 8 -5.38 11.20 10.10
N THR A 9 -6.02 10.46 10.99
CA THR A 9 -6.26 10.86 12.40
C THR A 9 -5.00 11.28 13.18
N ARG A 10 -3.83 10.77 12.80
CA ARG A 10 -2.51 11.10 13.40
C ARG A 10 -1.90 12.43 12.93
N MET A 11 -2.49 13.08 11.91
CA MET A 11 -2.05 14.40 11.41
C MET A 11 -2.61 15.57 12.20
N GLY A 12 -3.47 15.31 13.21
CA GLY A 12 -4.24 16.33 13.94
C GLY A 12 -5.47 16.77 13.13
N LYS A 13 -6.02 17.95 13.49
CA LYS A 13 -7.17 18.53 12.76
C LYS A 13 -6.68 19.14 11.43
N THR A 14 -6.78 18.36 10.37
CA THR A 14 -6.59 18.86 8.99
C THR A 14 -7.94 18.92 8.30
N GLU A 15 -8.15 19.92 7.46
CA GLU A 15 -9.39 20.07 6.67
C GLU A 15 -9.57 18.93 5.65
N ARG A 16 -8.48 18.27 5.27
CA ARG A 16 -8.45 17.20 4.26
C ARG A 16 -7.62 16.00 4.74
N PRO A 17 -7.95 14.78 4.28
CA PRO A 17 -7.11 13.61 4.47
C PRO A 17 -5.68 13.83 3.99
N LYS A 18 -4.73 13.21 4.67
CA LYS A 18 -3.28 13.43 4.48
C LYS A 18 -2.78 13.18 3.05
N GLN A 19 -3.39 12.25 2.31
CA GLN A 19 -3.03 11.96 0.92
C GLN A 19 -3.26 13.15 -0.02
N PHE A 20 -4.10 14.10 0.37
CA PHE A 20 -4.39 15.32 -0.37
C PHE A 20 -3.61 16.55 0.11
N LEU A 21 -2.77 16.40 1.15
CA LEU A 21 -1.89 17.47 1.58
C LEU A 21 -0.81 17.70 0.54
N MET A 22 -0.41 18.97 0.41
CA MET A 22 0.65 19.35 -0.52
C MET A 22 2.02 18.88 -0.01
N LEU A 23 2.79 18.31 -0.90
CA LEU A 23 4.21 18.09 -0.79
C LEU A 23 4.86 18.88 -1.91
N LYS A 24 5.60 19.95 -1.57
CA LYS A 24 6.03 20.96 -2.55
C LYS A 24 4.82 21.54 -3.31
N ASN A 25 4.76 21.32 -4.61
CA ASN A 25 3.79 21.90 -5.53
C ASN A 25 2.64 20.94 -5.95
N LYS A 26 2.59 19.73 -5.39
CA LYS A 26 1.57 18.72 -5.74
C LYS A 26 1.05 17.99 -4.52
N PRO A 27 -0.18 17.46 -4.54
CA PRO A 27 -0.66 16.55 -3.50
C PRO A 27 0.21 15.29 -3.38
N ILE A 28 0.36 14.75 -2.17
CA ILE A 28 1.15 13.52 -1.89
C ILE A 28 0.68 12.37 -2.78
N LEU A 29 -0.65 12.20 -2.96
CA LEU A 29 -1.23 11.19 -3.84
C LEU A 29 -0.68 11.28 -5.26
N ILE A 30 -0.59 12.48 -5.82
CA ILE A 30 -0.10 12.68 -7.19
C ILE A 30 1.37 12.27 -7.31
N HIS A 31 2.22 12.66 -6.35
CA HIS A 31 3.61 12.19 -6.33
C HIS A 31 3.70 10.66 -6.32
N THR A 32 2.82 9.99 -5.54
CA THR A 32 2.80 8.54 -5.47
C THR A 32 2.37 7.92 -6.81
N ILE A 33 1.32 8.43 -7.44
CA ILE A 33 0.83 7.94 -8.75
C ILE A 33 1.92 8.10 -9.81
N GLU A 34 2.60 9.25 -9.84
CA GLU A 34 3.69 9.52 -10.81
C GLU A 34 4.82 8.49 -10.76
N GLN A 35 5.11 7.88 -9.60
CA GLN A 35 6.13 6.84 -9.52
C GLN A 35 5.71 5.58 -10.28
N PHE A 36 4.44 5.19 -10.19
CA PHE A 36 3.91 4.03 -10.91
C PHE A 36 3.74 4.30 -12.41
N LEU A 37 3.41 5.52 -12.81
CA LEU A 37 3.32 5.92 -14.22
C LEU A 37 4.66 5.86 -14.96
N LYS A 38 5.79 5.90 -14.25
CA LYS A 38 7.13 5.75 -14.85
C LYS A 38 7.44 4.33 -15.27
N SER A 39 6.80 3.34 -14.66
CA SER A 39 7.05 1.93 -14.94
C SER A 39 6.27 1.46 -16.16
N SER A 40 6.97 0.98 -17.18
CA SER A 40 6.35 0.35 -18.36
C SER A 40 5.78 -1.05 -18.09
N GLU A 41 6.03 -1.60 -16.88
CA GLU A 41 5.53 -2.90 -16.45
C GLU A 41 4.14 -2.80 -15.79
N ILE A 42 3.56 -1.59 -15.66
CA ILE A 42 2.24 -1.34 -15.08
C ILE A 42 1.23 -1.05 -16.18
N ASP A 43 0.28 -1.93 -16.39
CA ASP A 43 -0.76 -1.79 -17.42
C ASP A 43 -1.87 -0.83 -17.02
N LYS A 44 -2.28 -0.87 -15.73
CA LYS A 44 -3.41 -0.08 -15.22
C LYS A 44 -3.14 0.42 -13.80
N ILE A 45 -3.64 1.63 -13.52
CA ILE A 45 -3.59 2.23 -12.19
C ILE A 45 -5.01 2.45 -11.68
N LEU A 46 -5.28 1.95 -10.46
CA LEU A 46 -6.50 2.20 -9.72
C LEU A 46 -6.19 3.02 -8.48
N VAL A 47 -6.98 4.04 -8.20
CA VAL A 47 -6.95 4.79 -6.94
C VAL A 47 -8.17 4.45 -6.12
N CYS A 48 -7.98 3.78 -4.99
CA CYS A 48 -9.06 3.41 -4.09
C CYS A 48 -9.18 4.41 -2.95
N CYS A 49 -10.30 5.17 -2.91
CA CYS A 49 -10.53 6.20 -1.89
C CYS A 49 -11.95 6.11 -1.29
N PRO A 50 -12.22 6.74 -0.13
CA PRO A 50 -13.57 6.82 0.43
C PRO A 50 -14.53 7.50 -0.55
N LYS A 51 -15.80 7.07 -0.52
CA LYS A 51 -16.85 7.55 -1.43
C LYS A 51 -16.95 9.08 -1.48
N GLU A 52 -16.85 9.73 -0.35
CA GLU A 52 -16.92 11.19 -0.21
C GLU A 52 -15.75 11.94 -0.87
N TRP A 53 -14.67 11.24 -1.21
CA TRP A 53 -13.46 11.82 -1.84
C TRP A 53 -13.30 11.44 -3.32
N VAL A 54 -14.19 10.66 -3.89
CA VAL A 54 -14.12 10.21 -5.29
C VAL A 54 -14.07 11.43 -6.24
N SER A 55 -15.07 12.31 -6.19
CA SER A 55 -15.13 13.46 -7.10
C SER A 55 -13.96 14.43 -6.92
N TYR A 56 -13.46 14.57 -5.68
CA TYR A 56 -12.25 15.37 -5.43
C TYR A 56 -11.00 14.73 -6.04
N THR A 57 -10.88 13.40 -5.94
CA THR A 57 -9.77 12.64 -6.54
C THR A 57 -9.82 12.73 -8.07
N GLU A 58 -11.01 12.65 -8.68
CA GLU A 58 -11.20 12.85 -10.14
C GLU A 58 -10.68 14.22 -10.60
N VAL A 59 -11.07 15.28 -9.88
CA VAL A 59 -10.61 16.64 -10.18
C VAL A 59 -9.09 16.76 -10.07
N LEU A 60 -8.50 16.21 -9.02
CA LEU A 60 -7.04 16.24 -8.85
C LEU A 60 -6.30 15.48 -9.95
N ILE A 61 -6.77 14.30 -10.32
CA ILE A 61 -6.14 13.51 -11.40
C ILE A 61 -6.27 14.27 -12.72
N ALA A 62 -7.43 14.80 -13.04
CA ALA A 62 -7.64 15.61 -14.26
C ALA A 62 -6.76 16.87 -14.31
N GLU A 63 -6.49 17.48 -13.14
CA GLU A 63 -5.65 18.68 -13.05
C GLU A 63 -4.16 18.39 -13.22
N TYR A 64 -3.66 17.35 -12.53
CA TYR A 64 -2.22 17.08 -12.46
C TYR A 64 -1.73 16.02 -13.44
N LEU A 65 -2.62 15.13 -13.91
CA LEU A 65 -2.32 13.99 -14.78
C LEU A 65 -3.36 13.86 -15.91
N PRO A 66 -3.57 14.91 -16.73
CA PRO A 66 -4.71 15.00 -17.66
C PRO A 66 -4.71 13.92 -18.77
N ASP A 67 -3.52 13.41 -19.13
CA ASP A 67 -3.37 12.45 -20.25
C ASP A 67 -3.24 11.00 -19.76
N THR A 68 -3.74 10.68 -18.55
CA THR A 68 -3.62 9.35 -17.95
C THR A 68 -4.97 8.63 -17.84
N ASP A 69 -4.95 7.31 -18.05
CA ASP A 69 -6.10 6.43 -17.85
C ASP A 69 -6.02 5.78 -16.45
N ILE A 70 -6.58 6.49 -15.46
CA ILE A 70 -6.58 6.07 -14.06
C ILE A 70 -8.01 5.84 -13.59
N ASP A 71 -8.28 4.63 -13.09
CA ASP A 71 -9.59 4.31 -12.51
C ASP A 71 -9.68 4.74 -11.05
N ILE A 72 -10.85 5.24 -10.66
CA ILE A 72 -11.14 5.56 -9.27
C ILE A 72 -12.21 4.61 -8.73
N VAL A 73 -11.88 3.94 -7.63
CA VAL A 73 -12.71 2.91 -7.02
C VAL A 73 -13.05 3.31 -5.60
N VAL A 74 -14.30 3.08 -5.20
CA VAL A 74 -14.72 3.28 -3.81
C VAL A 74 -14.08 2.22 -2.93
N GLY A 75 -13.27 2.64 -1.96
CA GLY A 75 -12.63 1.77 -0.99
C GLY A 75 -13.61 1.14 0.00
N GLY A 76 -13.12 0.18 0.78
CA GLY A 76 -13.84 -0.47 1.86
C GLY A 76 -13.67 0.22 3.21
N SER A 77 -14.24 -0.37 4.27
CA SER A 77 -14.11 0.11 5.65
C SER A 77 -12.74 -0.18 6.24
N THR A 78 -12.07 -1.21 5.74
CA THR A 78 -10.71 -1.61 6.12
C THR A 78 -9.75 -1.54 4.93
N ARG A 79 -8.44 -1.64 5.21
CA ARG A 79 -7.41 -1.73 4.15
C ARG A 79 -7.64 -2.95 3.24
N ASN A 80 -7.91 -4.11 3.83
CA ASN A 80 -8.10 -5.34 3.07
C ASN A 80 -9.40 -5.31 2.25
N GLU A 81 -10.52 -4.80 2.79
CA GLU A 81 -11.73 -4.59 2.02
C GLU A 81 -11.51 -3.62 0.84
N THR A 82 -10.68 -2.58 1.02
CA THR A 82 -10.31 -1.66 -0.05
C THR A 82 -9.60 -2.40 -1.18
N ILE A 83 -8.62 -3.26 -0.84
CA ILE A 83 -7.91 -4.09 -1.82
C ILE A 83 -8.89 -5.04 -2.54
N MET A 84 -9.79 -5.67 -1.80
CA MET A 84 -10.78 -6.57 -2.40
C MET A 84 -11.76 -5.86 -3.32
N ASN A 85 -12.13 -4.60 -3.02
CA ASN A 85 -12.94 -3.78 -3.91
C ASN A 85 -12.21 -3.46 -5.22
N GLY A 86 -10.90 -3.19 -5.15
CA GLY A 86 -10.03 -3.04 -6.32
C GLY A 86 -9.97 -4.31 -7.16
N CYS A 87 -9.71 -5.46 -6.53
CA CYS A 87 -9.71 -6.75 -7.23
C CYS A 87 -11.05 -7.06 -7.91
N LYS A 88 -12.17 -6.79 -7.22
CA LYS A 88 -13.51 -6.95 -7.77
C LYS A 88 -13.72 -6.05 -8.99
N PHE A 89 -13.36 -4.78 -8.89
CA PHE A 89 -13.45 -3.83 -9.99
C PHE A 89 -12.65 -4.28 -11.22
N ILE A 90 -11.41 -4.77 -11.02
CA ILE A 90 -10.58 -5.32 -12.09
C ILE A 90 -11.31 -6.48 -12.78
N SER A 91 -11.82 -7.43 -11.98
CA SER A 91 -12.56 -8.59 -12.47
C SER A 91 -13.79 -8.20 -13.30
N GLU A 92 -14.57 -7.24 -12.84
CA GLU A 92 -15.81 -6.81 -13.49
C GLU A 92 -15.56 -5.98 -14.77
N LYS A 93 -14.54 -5.12 -14.77
CA LYS A 93 -14.26 -4.20 -15.88
C LYS A 93 -13.37 -4.81 -16.95
N TYR A 94 -12.35 -5.56 -16.55
CA TYR A 94 -11.31 -6.07 -17.46
C TYR A 94 -11.32 -7.59 -17.65
N GLY A 95 -12.05 -8.32 -16.79
CA GLY A 95 -11.93 -9.76 -16.66
C GLY A 95 -10.72 -10.14 -15.79
N LEU A 96 -10.57 -11.44 -15.51
CA LEU A 96 -9.40 -11.97 -14.82
C LEU A 96 -8.80 -13.14 -15.58
N SER A 97 -7.49 -13.15 -15.66
CA SER A 97 -6.65 -14.27 -16.06
C SER A 97 -5.90 -14.81 -14.83
N SER A 98 -5.52 -16.09 -14.85
CA SER A 98 -4.70 -16.70 -13.79
C SER A 98 -3.36 -16.01 -13.57
N ASP A 99 -2.86 -15.29 -14.57
CA ASP A 99 -1.56 -14.62 -14.54
C ASP A 99 -1.66 -13.16 -14.08
N ASP A 100 -2.88 -12.64 -13.84
CA ASP A 100 -3.07 -11.26 -13.42
C ASP A 100 -2.53 -11.01 -12.02
N LYS A 101 -1.79 -9.92 -11.92
CA LYS A 101 -1.09 -9.50 -10.71
C LYS A 101 -1.60 -8.16 -10.24
N ILE A 102 -1.66 -7.95 -8.93
CA ILE A 102 -1.95 -6.66 -8.33
C ILE A 102 -0.82 -6.22 -7.43
N ILE A 103 -0.41 -4.97 -7.60
CA ILE A 103 0.54 -4.28 -6.73
C ILE A 103 -0.25 -3.28 -5.92
N THR A 104 -0.29 -3.44 -4.60
CA THR A 104 -1.01 -2.54 -3.69
C THR A 104 -0.02 -1.62 -2.98
N HIS A 105 -0.30 -0.31 -3.01
CA HIS A 105 0.63 0.67 -2.45
C HIS A 105 -0.09 1.78 -1.68
N ASP A 106 0.50 2.20 -0.56
CA ASP A 106 -0.04 3.30 0.24
C ASP A 106 0.09 4.63 -0.52
N ALA A 107 -1.01 5.36 -0.71
CA ALA A 107 -1.06 6.67 -1.37
C ALA A 107 -0.15 7.73 -0.73
N VAL A 108 0.38 7.46 0.44
CA VAL A 108 1.23 8.36 1.23
C VAL A 108 2.67 7.88 1.36
N ARG A 109 3.15 7.10 0.38
CA ARG A 109 4.56 6.73 0.20
C ARG A 109 5.08 7.22 -1.16
N PRO A 110 5.30 8.52 -1.32
CA PRO A 110 5.64 9.12 -2.62
C PRO A 110 7.05 8.80 -3.12
N PHE A 111 7.86 8.08 -2.34
CA PHE A 111 9.27 7.80 -2.66
C PHE A 111 9.53 6.35 -3.05
N VAL A 112 8.49 5.60 -3.42
CA VAL A 112 8.70 4.27 -4.01
C VAL A 112 9.51 4.42 -5.31
N THR A 113 10.47 3.51 -5.53
CA THR A 113 11.33 3.55 -6.72
C THR A 113 10.89 2.53 -7.76
N GLU A 114 11.27 2.79 -9.01
CA GLU A 114 11.07 1.85 -10.11
C GLU A 114 11.72 0.49 -9.83
N ARG A 115 12.90 0.47 -9.17
CA ARG A 115 13.54 -0.77 -8.70
C ARG A 115 12.62 -1.58 -7.79
N ILE A 116 12.00 -0.95 -6.77
CA ILE A 116 11.10 -1.67 -5.84
C ILE A 116 9.89 -2.22 -6.60
N ILE A 117 9.33 -1.47 -7.54
CA ILE A 117 8.19 -1.93 -8.37
C ILE A 117 8.60 -3.14 -9.21
N SER A 118 9.70 -3.04 -9.97
CA SER A 118 10.20 -4.12 -10.82
C SER A 118 10.58 -5.37 -10.01
N ASP A 119 11.26 -5.20 -8.86
CA ASP A 119 11.60 -6.33 -7.98
C ASP A 119 10.37 -7.06 -7.46
N ASN A 120 9.28 -6.34 -7.14
CA ASN A 120 8.00 -6.92 -6.75
C ASN A 120 7.38 -7.74 -7.90
N ILE A 121 7.39 -7.20 -9.12
CA ILE A 121 6.86 -7.88 -10.31
C ILE A 121 7.63 -9.19 -10.57
N LYS A 122 8.97 -9.13 -10.55
CA LYS A 122 9.83 -10.29 -10.73
C LYS A 122 9.62 -11.35 -9.65
N ALA A 123 9.50 -10.95 -8.39
CA ALA A 123 9.27 -11.90 -7.30
C ALA A 123 7.93 -12.63 -7.42
N LEU A 124 6.92 -12.03 -8.08
CA LEU A 124 5.64 -12.69 -8.38
C LEU A 124 5.73 -13.75 -9.49
N GLU A 125 6.85 -13.91 -10.17
CA GLU A 125 7.06 -15.02 -11.11
C GLU A 125 7.25 -16.35 -10.36
N GLU A 126 7.76 -16.30 -9.13
CA GLU A 126 8.07 -17.47 -8.31
C GLU A 126 7.23 -17.57 -7.03
N SER A 127 6.40 -16.55 -6.74
CA SER A 127 5.60 -16.46 -5.52
C SER A 127 4.25 -15.81 -5.78
N SER A 128 3.21 -16.28 -5.10
CA SER A 128 1.86 -15.69 -5.20
C SER A 128 1.68 -14.43 -4.34
N ALA A 129 2.60 -14.16 -3.43
CA ALA A 129 2.57 -12.99 -2.56
C ALA A 129 3.98 -12.47 -2.29
N VAL A 130 4.12 -11.15 -2.29
CA VAL A 130 5.40 -10.45 -2.07
C VAL A 130 5.17 -9.28 -1.12
N ASP A 131 6.07 -9.12 -0.15
CA ASP A 131 6.10 -7.98 0.76
C ASP A 131 7.39 -7.19 0.61
N THR A 132 7.29 -5.86 0.52
CA THR A 132 8.45 -4.97 0.53
C THR A 132 8.81 -4.65 1.98
N VAL A 133 10.04 -4.97 2.38
CA VAL A 133 10.47 -4.80 3.78
C VAL A 133 11.86 -4.16 3.87
N ILE A 134 12.17 -3.56 5.02
CA ILE A 134 13.52 -3.16 5.39
C ILE A 134 13.94 -3.82 6.70
N PRO A 135 15.21 -4.20 6.90
CA PRO A 135 15.70 -4.70 8.18
C PRO A 135 15.46 -3.68 9.31
N ALA A 136 15.07 -4.15 10.48
CA ALA A 136 14.95 -3.28 11.65
C ALA A 136 16.34 -2.77 12.07
N THR A 137 16.49 -1.45 12.19
CA THR A 137 17.74 -0.80 12.63
C THR A 137 17.84 -0.67 14.13
N ASP A 138 16.71 -0.38 14.80
CA ASP A 138 16.64 -0.27 16.24
C ASP A 138 16.32 -1.61 16.91
N THR A 139 16.60 -1.72 18.20
CA THR A 139 16.18 -2.87 19.00
C THR A 139 14.66 -2.92 19.08
N ILE A 140 14.08 -4.04 18.68
CA ILE A 140 12.64 -4.28 18.81
C ILE A 140 12.37 -4.85 20.19
N VAL A 141 11.39 -4.27 20.88
CA VAL A 141 10.90 -4.75 22.18
C VAL A 141 9.43 -5.09 22.07
N GLU A 142 9.03 -6.20 22.69
CA GLU A 142 7.63 -6.58 22.83
C GLU A 142 7.15 -6.22 24.22
N SER A 143 5.96 -5.63 24.32
CA SER A 143 5.30 -5.34 25.60
C SER A 143 3.79 -5.58 25.45
N LEU A 144 3.23 -6.42 26.30
CA LEU A 144 1.81 -6.76 26.29
C LEU A 144 0.93 -5.67 26.93
N ASP A 145 1.50 -4.89 27.84
CA ASP A 145 0.79 -3.85 28.61
C ASP A 145 1.28 -2.42 28.32
N GLY A 146 2.26 -2.27 27.45
CA GLY A 146 2.89 -0.98 27.11
C GLY A 146 3.74 -0.38 28.25
N LYS A 147 4.02 -1.12 29.32
CA LYS A 147 4.77 -0.63 30.51
C LYS A 147 6.01 -1.45 30.81
N VAL A 148 5.95 -2.75 30.60
CA VAL A 148 7.04 -3.69 30.88
C VAL A 148 7.40 -4.45 29.61
N ILE A 149 8.70 -4.62 29.37
CA ILE A 149 9.19 -5.43 28.25
C ILE A 149 8.93 -6.90 28.57
N SER A 150 8.19 -7.61 27.71
CA SER A 150 7.94 -9.04 27.80
C SER A 150 8.94 -9.88 27.01
N ASN A 151 9.49 -9.32 25.90
CA ASN A 151 10.44 -10.03 25.06
C ASN A 151 11.30 -9.04 24.26
N ILE A 152 12.52 -9.46 23.88
CA ILE A 152 13.38 -8.74 22.95
C ILE A 152 13.81 -9.75 21.87
N PRO A 153 13.13 -9.77 20.73
CA PRO A 153 13.44 -10.71 19.65
C PRO A 153 14.80 -10.43 19.04
N ASN A 154 15.41 -11.44 18.43
CA ASN A 154 16.66 -11.26 17.71
C ASN A 154 16.42 -10.35 16.49
N ARG A 155 16.98 -9.13 16.53
CA ARG A 155 16.85 -8.11 15.51
C ARG A 155 17.27 -8.59 14.10
N ALA A 156 18.20 -9.52 14.00
CA ALA A 156 18.66 -10.06 12.72
C ALA A 156 17.53 -10.72 11.90
N PHE A 157 16.42 -11.10 12.55
CA PHE A 157 15.25 -11.70 11.92
C PHE A 157 14.06 -10.74 11.87
N MET A 158 14.24 -9.48 12.25
CA MET A 158 13.15 -8.51 12.32
C MET A 158 13.21 -7.55 11.13
N TYR A 159 12.07 -7.41 10.45
CA TYR A 159 11.90 -6.53 9.32
C TYR A 159 10.68 -5.64 9.53
N GLN A 160 10.73 -4.45 8.96
CA GLN A 160 9.62 -3.49 8.96
C GLN A 160 8.95 -3.54 7.59
N GLY A 161 7.64 -3.86 7.57
CA GLY A 161 6.85 -3.88 6.35
C GLY A 161 6.68 -2.48 5.76
N GLN A 162 6.88 -2.39 4.45
CA GLN A 162 6.57 -1.21 3.66
C GLN A 162 5.44 -1.54 2.67
N THR A 163 5.34 -0.78 1.63
CA THR A 163 4.62 -1.10 0.40
C THR A 163 5.49 -0.66 -0.79
N PRO A 164 5.34 -1.29 -1.96
CA PRO A 164 4.25 -2.17 -2.43
C PRO A 164 4.17 -3.52 -1.71
N GLN A 165 2.95 -4.06 -1.65
CA GLN A 165 2.68 -5.48 -1.44
C GLN A 165 2.02 -6.00 -2.70
N SER A 166 2.43 -7.15 -3.18
CA SER A 166 2.05 -7.61 -4.51
C SER A 166 1.53 -9.05 -4.47
N PHE A 167 0.54 -9.35 -5.31
CA PHE A 167 -0.18 -10.62 -5.22
C PHE A 167 -0.63 -11.10 -6.60
N ASN A 168 -0.77 -12.41 -6.78
CA ASN A 168 -1.67 -12.98 -7.78
C ASN A 168 -3.11 -12.65 -7.38
N ILE A 169 -3.91 -12.08 -8.28
CA ILE A 169 -5.25 -11.56 -7.95
C ILE A 169 -6.21 -12.70 -7.61
N GLU A 170 -6.24 -13.75 -8.41
CA GLU A 170 -7.16 -14.87 -8.22
C GLU A 170 -6.89 -15.57 -6.88
N GLU A 171 -5.63 -15.83 -6.55
CA GLU A 171 -5.25 -16.47 -5.30
C GLU A 171 -5.55 -15.59 -4.09
N LEU A 172 -5.29 -14.28 -4.17
CA LEU A 172 -5.66 -13.33 -3.11
C LEU A 172 -7.17 -13.35 -2.84
N ILE A 173 -8.02 -13.31 -3.89
CA ILE A 173 -9.47 -13.37 -3.77
C ILE A 173 -9.92 -14.68 -3.11
N ASN A 174 -9.38 -15.82 -3.59
CA ASN A 174 -9.73 -17.14 -3.08
C ASN A 174 -9.36 -17.28 -1.60
N LEU A 175 -8.15 -16.88 -1.21
CA LEU A 175 -7.71 -16.94 0.17
C LEU A 175 -8.51 -16.01 1.08
N TYR A 176 -8.75 -14.77 0.67
CA TYR A 176 -9.56 -13.83 1.45
C TYR A 176 -10.98 -14.33 1.70
N ASN A 177 -11.60 -14.93 0.68
CA ASN A 177 -12.95 -15.51 0.78
C ASN A 177 -12.99 -16.76 1.69
N SER A 178 -11.88 -17.47 1.84
CA SER A 178 -11.75 -18.65 2.72
C SER A 178 -11.51 -18.28 4.19
N LEU A 179 -11.27 -17.01 4.51
CA LEU A 179 -11.02 -16.56 5.88
C LEU A 179 -12.32 -16.56 6.70
N THR A 180 -12.23 -17.02 7.96
CA THR A 180 -13.28 -16.83 8.96
C THR A 180 -13.39 -15.37 9.39
N SER A 181 -14.46 -15.02 10.12
CA SER A 181 -14.59 -13.66 10.66
C SER A 181 -13.45 -13.32 11.62
N GLU A 182 -13.08 -14.26 12.49
CA GLU A 182 -12.01 -14.09 13.47
C GLU A 182 -10.64 -13.92 12.78
N GLU A 183 -10.39 -14.65 11.68
CA GLU A 183 -9.18 -14.47 10.88
C GLU A 183 -9.15 -13.09 10.20
N LYS A 184 -10.30 -12.58 9.76
CA LYS A 184 -10.39 -11.22 9.17
C LYS A 184 -10.16 -10.13 10.20
N ASP A 185 -10.60 -10.31 11.43
CA ASP A 185 -10.44 -9.33 12.51
C ASP A 185 -8.98 -9.10 12.92
N ILE A 186 -8.12 -10.09 12.74
CA ILE A 186 -6.69 -10.01 13.08
C ILE A 186 -5.79 -9.57 11.92
N LEU A 187 -6.37 -9.27 10.75
CA LEU A 187 -5.58 -8.84 9.60
C LEU A 187 -5.01 -7.44 9.82
N THR A 188 -3.70 -7.33 9.78
CA THR A 188 -2.97 -6.04 9.83
C THR A 188 -2.64 -5.52 8.43
N ASP A 189 -2.39 -6.45 7.50
CA ASP A 189 -2.10 -6.19 6.09
C ASP A 189 -2.54 -7.37 5.20
N ALA A 190 -2.34 -7.24 3.87
CA ALA A 190 -2.77 -8.27 2.93
C ALA A 190 -1.84 -9.50 2.89
N CYS A 191 -0.55 -9.35 3.18
CA CYS A 191 0.40 -10.47 3.24
C CYS A 191 0.02 -11.46 4.35
N LYS A 192 -0.62 -10.98 5.43
CA LYS A 192 -1.11 -11.83 6.51
C LYS A 192 -2.18 -12.82 6.06
N ILE A 193 -2.95 -12.51 5.01
CA ILE A 193 -3.93 -13.44 4.40
C ILE A 193 -3.23 -14.74 3.96
N PHE A 194 -2.11 -14.59 3.27
CA PHE A 194 -1.30 -15.70 2.79
C PHE A 194 -0.65 -16.47 3.94
N SER A 195 -0.04 -15.76 4.89
CA SER A 195 0.68 -16.40 6.01
C SER A 195 -0.25 -17.17 6.94
N ILE A 196 -1.47 -16.72 7.22
CA ILE A 196 -2.48 -17.45 8.02
C ILE A 196 -2.86 -18.77 7.35
N LYS A 197 -2.92 -18.80 6.02
CA LYS A 197 -3.23 -20.00 5.24
C LYS A 197 -2.01 -20.88 4.94
N GLY A 198 -0.85 -20.56 5.53
CA GLY A 198 0.38 -21.36 5.39
C GLY A 198 1.13 -21.15 4.08
N TYR A 199 0.76 -20.14 3.29
CA TYR A 199 1.47 -19.76 2.08
C TYR A 199 2.73 -18.97 2.39
N LYS A 200 3.74 -19.14 1.56
CA LYS A 200 4.96 -18.33 1.64
C LYS A 200 4.71 -16.94 1.04
N VAL A 201 5.26 -15.93 1.71
CA VAL A 201 5.33 -14.56 1.21
C VAL A 201 6.80 -14.25 0.92
N ALA A 202 7.11 -13.95 -0.34
CA ALA A 202 8.47 -13.55 -0.71
C ALA A 202 8.78 -12.14 -0.17
N ILE A 203 10.07 -11.86 0.04
CA ILE A 203 10.54 -10.57 0.53
C ILE A 203 11.30 -9.84 -0.57
N VAL A 204 10.95 -8.57 -0.79
CA VAL A 204 11.71 -7.62 -1.60
C VAL A 204 12.29 -6.53 -0.70
N ASN A 205 13.54 -6.16 -0.97
CA ASN A 205 14.21 -5.10 -0.23
C ASN A 205 13.61 -3.73 -0.57
N GLY A 206 13.04 -3.07 0.41
CA GLY A 206 12.62 -1.68 0.34
C GLY A 206 13.78 -0.69 0.46
N GLU A 207 13.42 0.56 0.72
CA GLU A 207 14.37 1.66 0.92
C GLU A 207 14.01 2.43 2.18
N SER A 208 15.02 2.89 2.93
CA SER A 208 14.79 3.68 4.15
C SER A 208 14.04 4.99 3.88
N TYR A 209 14.21 5.57 2.69
CA TYR A 209 13.50 6.78 2.27
C TYR A 209 12.10 6.52 1.66
N ASN A 210 11.70 5.26 1.43
CA ASN A 210 10.32 4.92 1.07
C ASN A 210 9.41 5.03 2.30
N ILE A 211 9.45 6.21 2.93
CA ILE A 211 8.74 6.50 4.18
C ILE A 211 7.24 6.61 3.95
N LYS A 212 6.46 6.23 4.99
CA LYS A 212 5.02 6.47 5.04
C LYS A 212 4.75 7.78 5.75
N ILE A 213 4.21 8.78 5.06
CA ILE A 213 3.82 10.06 5.66
C ILE A 213 2.58 9.83 6.55
N THR A 214 2.78 9.86 7.87
CA THR A 214 1.75 9.56 8.86
C THR A 214 1.44 10.74 9.77
N ASN A 215 2.41 11.63 9.98
CA ASN A 215 2.34 12.78 10.86
C ASN A 215 3.09 13.99 10.26
N ILE A 216 3.04 15.13 10.93
CA ILE A 216 3.67 16.38 10.48
C ILE A 216 5.20 16.28 10.38
N THR A 217 5.83 15.49 11.24
CA THR A 217 7.29 15.28 11.18
C THR A 217 7.67 14.53 9.91
N ASP A 218 6.90 13.49 9.55
CA ASP A 218 7.12 12.74 8.31
C ASP A 218 6.96 13.65 7.08
N LEU A 219 6.00 14.59 7.11
CA LEU A 219 5.81 15.56 6.02
C LEU A 219 7.02 16.48 5.86
N LYS A 220 7.63 16.95 6.96
CA LYS A 220 8.87 17.75 6.93
C LYS A 220 10.04 16.95 6.36
N ILE A 221 10.17 15.68 6.74
CA ILE A 221 11.18 14.77 6.18
C ILE A 221 10.96 14.60 4.69
N ALA A 222 9.70 14.33 4.27
CA ALA A 222 9.33 14.19 2.87
C ALA A 222 9.66 15.49 2.07
N ASP A 223 9.41 16.66 2.65
CA ASP A 223 9.73 17.94 2.02
C ASP A 223 11.24 18.10 1.79
N ALA A 224 12.06 17.68 2.72
CA ALA A 224 13.52 17.68 2.59
C ALA A 224 14.01 16.65 1.55
N LEU A 225 13.38 15.48 1.46
CA LEU A 225 13.72 14.44 0.46
C LEU A 225 13.32 14.82 -0.96
N SER A 226 12.38 15.75 -1.13
CA SER A 226 11.88 16.23 -2.43
C SER A 226 12.68 17.40 -3.00
N SER A 227 13.84 17.70 -2.42
CA SER A 227 14.70 18.85 -2.77
C SER A 227 15.52 18.58 -4.03
#